data_7f80a7b2a74b715b93d35a11b8da3cff
#
_entry.id   7f80a7b2a74b715b93d35a11b8da3cff
#
_cell.length_a   1.000
_cell.length_b   1.000
_cell.length_c   1.000
_cell.angle_alpha   90.00
_cell.angle_beta   90.00
_cell.angle_gamma   90.00
#
_symmetry.space_group_name_H-M   'P 1'
#
loop_
_entity.id
_entity.type
_entity.pdbx_description
1 polymer ?
#
loop_
_entity_poly.entity_id
_entity_poly.type
_entity_poly.pdbx_seq_one_letter_code
_entity_poly.pdbx_strand_id
1 'polypeptide(L)'
;MSQKIEKVAVLGAGVMGAQIAGHLANAGIPSFLFDISQELAEKGKETLTSLKPAPLYKPKNADLVTPCNYDDHIANIGEADWILEAVVERLDIKDLIYSKLLPHLKDSAILTSNTSGIPLTDLTASMPDDVKKRFMITHFFNPPRYMQLLELVRGEH
;
A
#
# COMPACT_ATOMS: atom_id res chain seq x y z
N MET A 1 19.07 9.13 -11.09
CA MET A 1 19.30 7.83 -10.41
C MET A 1 17.93 7.20 -10.16
N SER A 2 17.77 5.93 -10.45
CA SER A 2 16.53 5.22 -10.10
C SER A 2 16.49 5.03 -8.57
N GLN A 3 15.37 5.41 -7.94
CA GLN A 3 15.17 5.14 -6.53
C GLN A 3 15.00 3.63 -6.33
N LYS A 4 15.75 3.05 -5.40
CA LYS A 4 15.59 1.66 -5.02
C LYS A 4 14.44 1.55 -4.01
N ILE A 5 13.51 0.64 -4.25
CA ILE A 5 12.44 0.32 -3.30
C ILE A 5 12.92 -0.86 -2.44
N GLU A 6 13.20 -0.60 -1.18
CA GLU A 6 13.67 -1.60 -0.22
C GLU A 6 12.59 -1.99 0.80
N LYS A 7 11.63 -1.09 1.05
CA LYS A 7 10.52 -1.31 1.97
C LYS A 7 9.25 -0.59 1.51
N VAL A 8 8.12 -1.23 1.67
CA VAL A 8 6.81 -0.70 1.27
C VAL A 8 5.88 -0.64 2.48
N ALA A 9 5.06 0.40 2.57
CA ALA A 9 3.91 0.43 3.47
C ALA A 9 2.63 0.25 2.65
N VAL A 10 1.88 -0.79 2.93
CA VAL A 10 0.57 -1.04 2.31
C VAL A 10 -0.52 -0.65 3.29
N LEU A 11 -1.38 0.28 2.91
CA LEU A 11 -2.44 0.82 3.74
C LEU A 11 -3.78 0.15 3.39
N GLY A 12 -4.37 -0.51 4.38
CA GLY A 12 -5.54 -1.35 4.23
C GLY A 12 -5.17 -2.83 4.09
N ALA A 13 -5.56 -3.63 5.09
CA ALA A 13 -5.30 -5.07 5.16
C ALA A 13 -6.48 -5.92 4.63
N GLY A 14 -7.34 -5.32 3.80
CA GLY A 14 -8.42 -6.03 3.11
C GLY A 14 -7.88 -6.96 2.01
N VAL A 15 -8.80 -7.45 1.17
CA VAL A 15 -8.48 -8.44 0.13
C VAL A 15 -7.34 -8.01 -0.78
N MET A 16 -7.35 -6.76 -1.27
CA MET A 16 -6.30 -6.29 -2.18
C MET A 16 -5.01 -5.95 -1.45
N GLY A 17 -5.06 -5.18 -0.36
CA GLY A 17 -3.86 -4.75 0.36
C GLY A 17 -3.06 -5.91 0.92
N ALA A 18 -3.71 -6.89 1.55
CA ALA A 18 -3.04 -8.09 2.04
C ALA A 18 -2.36 -8.87 0.90
N GLN A 19 -3.05 -9.10 -0.23
CA GLN A 19 -2.50 -9.83 -1.36
C GLN A 19 -1.39 -9.05 -2.08
N ILE A 20 -1.46 -7.72 -2.14
CA ILE A 20 -0.37 -6.89 -2.67
C ILE A 20 0.87 -7.02 -1.78
N ALA A 21 0.71 -6.93 -0.45
CA ALA A 21 1.81 -7.16 0.49
C ALA A 21 2.43 -8.56 0.32
N GLY A 22 1.60 -9.59 0.13
CA GLY A 22 2.05 -10.94 -0.20
C GLY A 22 2.80 -11.03 -1.52
N HIS A 23 2.35 -10.30 -2.54
CA HIS A 23 3.02 -10.27 -3.84
C HIS A 23 4.38 -9.57 -3.78
N LEU A 24 4.50 -8.49 -3.01
CA LEU A 24 5.78 -7.85 -2.69
C LEU A 24 6.72 -8.80 -1.94
N ALA A 25 6.19 -9.55 -0.97
CA ALA A 25 6.95 -10.57 -0.24
C ALA A 25 7.47 -11.69 -1.17
N ASN A 26 6.72 -12.07 -2.21
CA ASN A 26 7.17 -12.98 -3.25
C ASN A 26 8.38 -12.45 -4.05
N ALA A 27 8.49 -11.13 -4.17
CA ALA A 27 9.64 -10.45 -4.79
C ALA A 27 10.79 -10.19 -3.79
N GLY A 28 10.66 -10.64 -2.54
CA GLY A 28 11.65 -10.43 -1.49
C GLY A 28 11.63 -9.02 -0.87
N ILE A 29 10.56 -8.25 -1.09
CA ILE A 29 10.42 -6.89 -0.57
C ILE A 29 9.62 -6.92 0.72
N PRO A 30 10.20 -6.53 1.87
CA PRO A 30 9.49 -6.43 3.13
C PRO A 30 8.46 -5.31 3.11
N SER A 31 7.34 -5.51 3.80
CA SER A 31 6.29 -4.51 3.89
C SER A 31 5.69 -4.39 5.29
N PHE A 32 5.25 -3.19 5.62
CA PHE A 32 4.32 -2.92 6.69
C PHE A 32 2.89 -3.00 6.13
N LEU A 33 2.05 -3.81 6.73
CA LEU A 33 0.64 -3.94 6.36
C LEU A 33 -0.22 -3.25 7.42
N PHE A 34 -0.73 -2.06 7.08
CA PHE A 34 -1.49 -1.22 7.99
C PHE A 34 -2.99 -1.47 7.91
N ASP A 35 -3.66 -1.41 9.06
CA ASP A 35 -5.11 -1.24 9.14
C ASP A 35 -5.49 -0.38 10.36
N ILE A 36 -6.78 -0.10 10.54
CA ILE A 36 -7.31 0.70 11.65
C ILE A 36 -7.08 0.05 13.01
N SER A 37 -6.92 -1.27 13.08
CA SER A 37 -6.57 -2.00 14.28
C SER A 37 -5.50 -3.05 14.01
N GLN A 38 -4.76 -3.40 15.05
CA GLN A 38 -3.75 -4.47 14.97
C GLN A 38 -4.37 -5.81 14.59
N GLU A 39 -5.54 -6.13 15.14
CA GLU A 39 -6.29 -7.35 14.83
C GLU A 39 -6.62 -7.47 13.34
N LEU A 40 -7.07 -6.39 12.71
CA LEU A 40 -7.40 -6.40 11.28
C LEU A 40 -6.15 -6.57 10.42
N ALA A 41 -5.04 -5.93 10.78
CA ALA A 41 -3.78 -6.09 10.08
C ALA A 41 -3.24 -7.54 10.20
N GLU A 42 -3.31 -8.14 11.37
CA GLU A 42 -2.92 -9.53 11.61
C GLU A 42 -3.80 -10.51 10.83
N LYS A 43 -5.12 -10.30 10.86
CA LYS A 43 -6.07 -11.09 10.09
C LYS A 43 -5.79 -11.00 8.59
N GLY A 44 -5.48 -9.80 8.08
CA GLY A 44 -5.06 -9.62 6.69
C GLY A 44 -3.83 -10.45 6.35
N LYS A 45 -2.80 -10.44 7.21
CA LYS A 45 -1.60 -11.27 7.04
C LYS A 45 -1.93 -12.77 7.06
N GLU A 46 -2.80 -13.23 7.95
CA GLU A 46 -3.20 -14.64 8.06
C GLU A 46 -3.82 -15.16 6.75
N THR A 47 -4.54 -14.32 6.01
CA THR A 47 -5.13 -14.70 4.72
C THR A 47 -4.08 -15.13 3.70
N LEU A 48 -2.85 -14.66 3.80
CA LEU A 48 -1.77 -14.98 2.88
C LEU A 48 -1.41 -16.47 2.86
N THR A 49 -1.66 -17.18 3.95
CA THR A 49 -1.38 -18.62 4.06
C THR A 49 -2.63 -19.48 3.92
N SER A 50 -3.82 -18.90 3.93
CA SER A 50 -5.10 -19.64 3.90
C SER A 50 -5.88 -19.48 2.60
N LEU A 51 -5.74 -18.37 1.87
CA LEU A 51 -6.48 -18.10 0.64
C LEU A 51 -6.18 -19.08 -0.49
N LYS A 52 -7.19 -19.30 -1.32
CA LYS A 52 -7.10 -20.04 -2.59
C LYS A 52 -7.66 -19.18 -3.74
N PRO A 53 -6.94 -19.04 -4.84
CA PRO A 53 -5.57 -19.53 -5.09
C PRO A 53 -4.54 -18.86 -4.15
N ALA A 54 -3.44 -19.57 -3.87
CA ALA A 54 -2.45 -19.14 -2.87
C ALA A 54 -1.77 -17.83 -3.26
N PRO A 55 -1.78 -16.77 -2.42
CA PRO A 55 -1.11 -15.50 -2.71
C PRO A 55 0.42 -15.61 -2.70
N LEU A 56 0.98 -16.50 -1.89
CA LEU A 56 2.42 -16.66 -1.71
C LEU A 56 2.98 -17.81 -2.55
N TYR A 57 4.22 -17.65 -3.07
CA TYR A 57 4.99 -18.74 -3.66
C TYR A 57 5.43 -19.76 -2.61
N LYS A 58 5.82 -19.26 -1.43
CA LYS A 58 6.22 -20.06 -0.27
C LYS A 58 5.56 -19.49 0.97
N PRO A 59 4.97 -20.30 1.85
CA PRO A 59 4.32 -19.81 3.08
C PRO A 59 5.22 -18.92 3.94
N LYS A 60 6.50 -19.23 4.02
CA LYS A 60 7.50 -18.46 4.76
C LYS A 60 7.67 -17.01 4.27
N ASN A 61 7.25 -16.68 3.03
CA ASN A 61 7.32 -15.31 2.54
C ASN A 61 6.41 -14.37 3.36
N ALA A 62 5.41 -14.92 4.09
CA ALA A 62 4.60 -14.13 5.02
C ALA A 62 5.43 -13.45 6.13
N ASP A 63 6.63 -13.96 6.44
CA ASP A 63 7.52 -13.36 7.44
C ASP A 63 8.01 -11.95 7.03
N LEU A 64 7.97 -11.63 5.74
CA LEU A 64 8.30 -10.32 5.21
C LEU A 64 7.17 -9.28 5.38
N VAL A 65 5.99 -9.70 5.82
CA VAL A 65 4.84 -8.81 6.05
C VAL A 65 4.67 -8.58 7.53
N THR A 66 4.82 -7.32 7.97
CA THR A 66 4.67 -6.90 9.36
C THR A 66 3.32 -6.20 9.55
N PRO A 67 2.38 -6.78 10.31
CA PRO A 67 1.10 -6.12 10.61
C PRO A 67 1.31 -4.89 11.50
N CYS A 68 0.63 -3.81 11.16
CA CYS A 68 0.72 -2.52 11.86
C CYS A 68 -0.68 -1.89 12.01
N ASN A 69 -0.84 -1.04 13.03
CA ASN A 69 -1.97 -0.13 13.14
C ASN A 69 -1.51 1.33 13.11
N TYR A 70 -2.43 2.25 12.81
CA TYR A 70 -2.06 3.66 12.68
C TYR A 70 -1.76 4.36 14.02
N ASP A 71 -2.30 3.88 15.13
CA ASP A 71 -2.15 4.54 16.43
C ASP A 71 -0.75 4.29 17.03
N ASP A 72 -0.25 3.06 16.94
CA ASP A 72 1.02 2.67 17.56
C ASP A 72 2.20 2.69 16.58
N HIS A 73 1.96 2.54 15.27
CA HIS A 73 3.01 2.24 14.29
C HIS A 73 3.14 3.28 13.18
N ILE A 74 2.43 4.42 13.25
CA ILE A 74 2.42 5.43 12.17
C ILE A 74 3.83 5.92 11.81
N ALA A 75 4.76 5.94 12.76
CA ALA A 75 6.15 6.33 12.53
C ALA A 75 6.88 5.41 11.53
N ASN A 76 6.45 4.16 11.37
CA ASN A 76 7.02 3.21 10.41
C ASN A 76 6.83 3.66 8.95
N ILE A 77 5.88 4.56 8.68
CA ILE A 77 5.71 5.20 7.36
C ILE A 77 7.02 5.89 6.93
N GLY A 78 7.74 6.49 7.88
CA GLY A 78 9.04 7.13 7.62
C GLY A 78 10.16 6.18 7.17
N GLU A 79 9.99 4.87 7.30
CA GLU A 79 10.94 3.88 6.82
C GLU A 79 10.65 3.41 5.38
N ALA A 80 9.42 3.59 4.91
CA ALA A 80 9.00 3.08 3.60
C ALA A 80 9.47 4.00 2.45
N ASP A 81 9.89 3.37 1.36
CA ASP A 81 10.27 4.06 0.11
C ASP A 81 9.07 4.21 -0.82
N TRP A 82 8.08 3.36 -0.64
CA TRP A 82 6.83 3.38 -1.37
C TRP A 82 5.66 3.12 -0.41
N ILE A 83 4.68 4.00 -0.45
CA ILE A 83 3.42 3.86 0.28
C ILE A 83 2.32 3.57 -0.73
N LEU A 84 1.65 2.44 -0.57
CA LEU A 84 0.56 1.98 -1.44
C LEU A 84 -0.74 1.96 -0.65
N GLU A 85 -1.67 2.82 -1.02
CA GLU A 85 -2.99 2.88 -0.40
C GLU A 85 -3.95 1.92 -1.11
N ALA A 86 -4.56 1.03 -0.34
CA ALA A 86 -5.55 0.04 -0.77
C ALA A 86 -6.72 -0.08 0.23
N VAL A 87 -7.14 1.05 0.79
CA VAL A 87 -8.28 1.12 1.71
C VAL A 87 -9.61 1.15 0.92
N VAL A 88 -10.72 1.19 1.64
CA VAL A 88 -12.05 1.26 1.02
C VAL A 88 -12.17 2.39 0.01
N GLU A 89 -12.96 2.17 -1.06
CA GLU A 89 -13.10 3.10 -2.20
C GLU A 89 -14.02 4.28 -1.85
N ARG A 90 -13.55 5.08 -0.88
CA ARG A 90 -14.24 6.29 -0.39
C ARG A 90 -13.23 7.40 -0.22
N LEU A 91 -13.45 8.53 -0.90
CA LEU A 91 -12.53 9.67 -0.91
C LEU A 91 -12.31 10.25 0.48
N ASP A 92 -13.38 10.40 1.28
CA ASP A 92 -13.31 10.92 2.64
C ASP A 92 -12.41 10.08 3.56
N ILE A 93 -12.44 8.76 3.42
CA ILE A 93 -11.58 7.84 4.18
C ILE A 93 -10.13 7.94 3.69
N LYS A 94 -9.91 8.01 2.37
CA LYS A 94 -8.58 8.16 1.81
C LYS A 94 -7.93 9.49 2.24
N ASP A 95 -8.67 10.60 2.19
CA ASP A 95 -8.20 11.92 2.65
C ASP A 95 -7.83 11.90 4.14
N LEU A 96 -8.63 11.24 4.98
CA LEU A 96 -8.33 11.09 6.39
C LEU A 96 -7.01 10.35 6.61
N ILE A 97 -6.79 9.26 5.88
CA ILE A 97 -5.56 8.48 5.97
C ILE A 97 -4.37 9.26 5.43
N TYR A 98 -4.51 9.93 4.29
CA TYR A 98 -3.44 10.78 3.75
C TYR A 98 -3.04 11.88 4.73
N SER A 99 -4.00 12.56 5.37
CA SER A 99 -3.71 13.59 6.36
C SER A 99 -2.92 13.05 7.56
N LYS A 100 -3.18 11.82 7.98
CA LYS A 100 -2.45 11.16 9.08
C LYS A 100 -1.01 10.80 8.69
N LEU A 101 -0.79 10.32 7.47
CA LEU A 101 0.52 9.80 7.07
C LEU A 101 1.48 10.87 6.51
N LEU A 102 0.95 11.95 5.91
CA LEU A 102 1.77 12.99 5.28
C LEU A 102 2.90 13.54 6.17
N PRO A 103 2.68 13.80 7.48
CA PRO A 103 3.75 14.27 8.37
C PRO A 103 4.90 13.27 8.59
N HIS A 104 4.70 12.01 8.25
CA HIS A 104 5.65 10.92 8.46
C HIS A 104 6.36 10.46 7.17
N LEU A 105 5.96 10.99 6.00
CA LEU A 105 6.55 10.59 4.73
C LEU A 105 8.00 11.02 4.61
N LYS A 106 8.85 10.14 4.07
CA LYS A 106 10.17 10.55 3.55
C LYS A 106 9.98 11.50 2.37
N ASP A 107 10.86 12.48 2.23
CA ASP A 107 10.87 13.40 1.07
C ASP A 107 11.02 12.66 -0.27
N SER A 108 11.67 11.51 -0.25
CA SER A 108 11.87 10.67 -1.44
C SER A 108 10.78 9.60 -1.65
N ALA A 109 9.87 9.39 -0.69
CA ALA A 109 8.90 8.31 -0.79
C ALA A 109 7.89 8.56 -1.91
N ILE A 110 7.55 7.49 -2.64
CA ILE A 110 6.47 7.48 -3.64
C ILE A 110 5.17 7.13 -2.91
N LEU A 111 4.12 7.89 -3.18
CA LEU A 111 2.77 7.60 -2.67
C LEU A 111 1.88 7.18 -3.83
N THR A 112 1.18 6.06 -3.67
CA THR A 112 0.27 5.57 -4.71
C THR A 112 -1.06 5.11 -4.13
N SER A 113 -2.11 5.11 -4.95
CA SER A 113 -3.41 4.52 -4.64
C SER A 113 -3.74 3.37 -5.57
N ASN A 114 -4.32 2.31 -5.03
CA ASN A 114 -4.86 1.18 -5.80
C ASN A 114 -6.31 1.42 -6.26
N THR A 115 -6.78 2.66 -6.26
CA THR A 115 -8.14 3.01 -6.70
C THR A 115 -8.42 2.51 -8.10
N SER A 116 -9.66 2.10 -8.34
CA SER A 116 -10.14 1.72 -9.67
C SER A 116 -11.01 2.79 -10.33
N GLY A 117 -11.53 3.75 -9.56
CA GLY A 117 -12.54 4.68 -10.07
C GLY A 117 -12.45 6.12 -9.58
N ILE A 118 -11.71 6.42 -8.51
CA ILE A 118 -11.57 7.80 -8.02
C ILE A 118 -10.52 8.52 -8.86
N PRO A 119 -10.84 9.69 -9.46
CA PRO A 119 -9.88 10.45 -10.26
C PRO A 119 -8.65 10.85 -9.46
N LEU A 120 -7.48 10.83 -10.09
CA LEU A 120 -6.21 11.24 -9.48
C LEU A 120 -6.27 12.67 -8.95
N THR A 121 -6.93 13.56 -9.67
CA THR A 121 -7.15 14.96 -9.28
C THR A 121 -7.86 15.10 -7.95
N ASP A 122 -8.86 14.25 -7.72
CA ASP A 122 -9.64 14.26 -6.47
C ASP A 122 -8.81 13.70 -5.31
N LEU A 123 -8.08 12.60 -5.54
CA LEU A 123 -7.17 11.99 -4.55
C LEU A 123 -6.07 12.94 -4.10
N THR A 124 -5.62 13.83 -4.96
CA THR A 124 -4.50 14.73 -4.67
C THR A 124 -4.92 16.14 -4.31
N ALA A 125 -6.23 16.46 -4.31
CA ALA A 125 -6.73 17.82 -4.15
C ALA A 125 -6.19 18.53 -2.89
N SER A 126 -6.10 17.82 -1.77
CA SER A 126 -5.65 18.33 -0.47
C SER A 126 -4.15 18.12 -0.19
N MET A 127 -3.42 17.47 -1.10
CA MET A 127 -1.99 17.16 -0.90
C MET A 127 -1.09 18.35 -1.20
N PRO A 128 0.07 18.49 -0.52
CA PRO A 128 1.13 19.43 -0.89
C PRO A 128 1.67 19.14 -2.31
N ASP A 129 2.12 20.17 -3.00
CA ASP A 129 2.58 20.08 -4.40
C ASP A 129 3.79 19.15 -4.58
N ASP A 130 4.69 19.08 -3.61
CA ASP A 130 5.82 18.16 -3.63
C ASP A 130 5.38 16.70 -3.54
N VAL A 131 4.30 16.41 -2.81
CA VAL A 131 3.71 15.07 -2.73
C VAL A 131 2.96 14.73 -4.02
N LYS A 132 2.19 15.68 -4.60
CA LYS A 132 1.50 15.48 -5.88
C LYS A 132 2.45 15.01 -6.98
N LYS A 133 3.66 15.58 -7.05
CA LYS A 133 4.68 15.22 -8.06
C LYS A 133 5.17 13.77 -7.97
N ARG A 134 4.99 13.13 -6.84
CA ARG A 134 5.39 11.72 -6.58
C ARG A 134 4.20 10.84 -6.24
N PHE A 135 2.99 11.30 -6.57
CA PHE A 135 1.76 10.54 -6.46
C PHE A 135 1.37 9.96 -7.82
N MET A 136 0.93 8.70 -7.82
CA MET A 136 0.34 8.05 -8.98
C MET A 136 -0.70 7.01 -8.57
N ILE A 137 -1.48 6.52 -9.52
CA ILE A 137 -2.30 5.34 -9.32
C ILE A 137 -1.50 4.12 -9.76
N THR A 138 -1.48 3.09 -8.92
CA THR A 138 -0.95 1.76 -9.21
C THR A 138 -2.05 0.75 -9.00
N HIS A 139 -2.81 0.48 -10.07
CA HIS A 139 -3.98 -0.37 -10.01
C HIS A 139 -3.61 -1.81 -10.30
N PHE A 140 -3.55 -2.62 -9.23
CA PHE A 140 -3.40 -4.07 -9.29
C PHE A 140 -4.74 -4.74 -9.55
N PHE A 141 -4.73 -5.83 -10.30
CA PHE A 141 -5.90 -6.67 -10.53
C PHE A 141 -5.91 -7.86 -9.57
N ASN A 142 -7.11 -8.30 -9.20
CA ASN A 142 -7.30 -9.40 -8.26
C ASN A 142 -7.34 -10.76 -9.01
N PRO A 143 -6.56 -11.77 -8.62
CA PRO A 143 -5.52 -11.75 -7.57
C PRO A 143 -4.17 -11.21 -8.10
N PRO A 144 -3.49 -10.32 -7.34
CA PRO A 144 -2.25 -9.66 -7.84
C PRO A 144 -1.15 -10.60 -8.30
N ARG A 145 -0.99 -11.75 -7.65
CA ARG A 145 0.02 -12.76 -8.04
C ARG A 145 -0.22 -13.34 -9.43
N TYR A 146 -1.47 -13.46 -9.86
CA TYR A 146 -1.87 -14.20 -11.06
C TYR A 146 -2.18 -13.28 -12.23
N MET A 147 -2.54 -12.05 -11.97
CA MET A 147 -2.82 -11.05 -12.98
C MET A 147 -1.52 -10.38 -13.42
N GLN A 148 -1.22 -10.46 -14.72
CA GLN A 148 0.04 -9.95 -15.28
C GLN A 148 0.00 -8.45 -15.61
N LEU A 149 -1.16 -7.82 -15.47
CA LEU A 149 -1.35 -6.40 -15.75
C LEU A 149 -1.28 -5.58 -14.47
N LEU A 150 -0.50 -4.51 -14.49
CA LEU A 150 -0.50 -3.41 -13.54
C LEU A 150 -0.71 -2.11 -14.31
N GLU A 151 -1.77 -1.38 -14.01
CA GLU A 151 -2.00 -0.05 -14.58
C GLU A 151 -1.28 1.02 -13.76
N LEU A 152 -0.58 1.89 -14.46
CA LEU A 152 0.09 3.05 -13.88
C LEU A 152 -0.51 4.32 -14.47
N VAL A 153 -1.13 5.16 -13.63
CA VAL A 153 -1.69 6.45 -14.04
C VAL A 153 -0.94 7.56 -13.31
N ARG A 154 -0.23 8.38 -14.07
CA ARG A 154 0.52 9.53 -13.55
C ARG A 154 -0.28 10.82 -13.75
N GLY A 155 -0.06 11.79 -12.85
CA GLY A 155 -0.52 13.16 -13.04
C GLY A 155 0.29 13.89 -14.10
N GLU A 156 -0.09 15.15 -14.32
CA GLU A 156 0.56 16.05 -15.30
C GLU A 156 1.91 16.62 -14.81
N HIS A 157 2.39 16.24 -13.62
CA HIS A 157 3.56 16.80 -12.95
C HIS A 157 4.80 15.91 -13.07
#